data_23432fdb36f8d204c67fdd88d89d1472
#
_entry.id   23432fdb36f8d204c67fdd88d89d1472
#
_cell.length_a   1.000
_cell.length_b   1.000
_cell.length_c   1.000
_cell.angle_alpha   90.00
_cell.angle_beta   90.00
_cell.angle_gamma   90.00
#
_symmetry.space_group_name_H-M   'P 1'
#
loop_
_entity.id
_entity.type
_entity.pdbx_description
1 polymer ?
#
loop_
_entity_poly.entity_id
_entity_poly.type
_entity_poly.pdbx_seq_one_letter_code
_entity_poly.pdbx_strand_id
1 'polypeptide(L)'
;MLFRSFLDDLRAQLKSGTFRPLPVRERKIPKPGGSGKLRKLGIPCIADRVVQAALKLVLEPIFEADFEPCSYGFRPRRRAQDAISEIHYYGTRGYRWVLDADIEAAFDNVSHTALMDRVRARVKDKRVLGLVKAFLKAGILTELGERHDTHTGTPQGGILSPLIFNIAMTALDEHLMAPWKPGGVMSTGNRRTARRRNGLPTWRLVRYADDFVVLVHGQRGDAEALREVTARVLEPLGLRLSPAKTRIVHMSEGFGFLGFRIQWKRKRGTGKWYVYTFIGDRPIRSLKAKIRALTRRTSQQDLGYVLTRLNLVMHGWAKFFRHAIAQHVFDMLDNFTWWRLIRMLRQRHHWNWKDARRHFAIPTGRRLPITAGTIELRPLAAIPVTRYRYRGSAIPSPWPLPEHA
;
A
#
# COMPACT_ATOMS: atom_id res chain seq x y z
N MET A 1 24.81 -29.29 -3.86
CA MET A 1 24.05 -30.56 -4.04
C MET A 1 22.62 -30.50 -3.46
N LEU A 2 22.43 -30.27 -2.17
CA LEU A 2 21.10 -30.31 -1.50
C LEU A 2 19.99 -29.43 -2.14
N PHE A 3 20.33 -28.22 -2.62
CA PHE A 3 19.32 -27.32 -3.19
C PHE A 3 18.81 -27.80 -4.57
N ARG A 4 19.70 -28.35 -5.42
CA ARG A 4 19.27 -28.93 -6.71
C ARG A 4 18.34 -30.12 -6.50
N SER A 5 18.72 -31.06 -5.63
CA SER A 5 17.90 -32.22 -5.28
C SER A 5 16.50 -31.79 -4.82
N PHE A 6 16.39 -30.80 -3.94
CA PHE A 6 15.12 -30.26 -3.47
C PHE A 6 14.23 -29.68 -4.60
N LEU A 7 14.84 -28.96 -5.56
CA LEU A 7 14.08 -28.42 -6.70
C LEU A 7 13.68 -29.55 -7.68
N ASP A 8 14.53 -30.54 -7.89
CA ASP A 8 14.22 -31.68 -8.74
C ASP A 8 13.08 -32.54 -8.16
N ASP A 9 13.06 -32.73 -6.86
CA ASP A 9 11.95 -33.40 -6.15
C ASP A 9 10.63 -32.64 -6.31
N LEU A 10 10.64 -31.30 -6.12
CA LEU A 10 9.46 -30.48 -6.34
C LEU A 10 8.98 -30.54 -7.80
N ARG A 11 9.91 -30.52 -8.74
CA ARG A 11 9.61 -30.67 -10.17
C ARG A 11 8.97 -32.02 -10.50
N ALA A 12 9.49 -33.09 -9.92
CA ALA A 12 8.92 -34.43 -10.07
C ALA A 12 7.50 -34.50 -9.52
N GLN A 13 7.26 -33.98 -8.31
CA GLN A 13 5.93 -33.94 -7.71
C GLN A 13 4.93 -33.10 -8.54
N LEU A 14 5.36 -31.97 -9.10
CA LEU A 14 4.50 -31.13 -9.95
C LEU A 14 4.18 -31.83 -11.28
N LYS A 15 5.17 -32.52 -11.89
CA LYS A 15 4.97 -33.29 -13.14
C LYS A 15 4.02 -34.49 -12.94
N SER A 16 4.20 -35.22 -11.85
CA SER A 16 3.34 -36.36 -11.52
C SER A 16 1.95 -35.97 -10.97
N GLY A 17 1.75 -34.68 -10.63
CA GLY A 17 0.51 -34.22 -10.01
C GLY A 17 0.32 -34.65 -8.55
N THR A 18 1.37 -35.10 -7.89
CA THR A 18 1.35 -35.53 -6.49
C THR A 18 1.58 -34.44 -5.47
N PHE A 19 2.06 -33.26 -5.93
CA PHE A 19 2.28 -32.12 -5.05
C PHE A 19 1.00 -31.71 -4.31
N ARG A 20 1.08 -31.58 -2.99
CA ARG A 20 -0.01 -31.09 -2.14
C ARG A 20 0.51 -29.99 -1.22
N PRO A 21 -0.08 -28.77 -1.23
CA PRO A 21 0.29 -27.72 -0.30
C PRO A 21 0.02 -28.12 1.15
N LEU A 22 0.90 -27.69 2.03
CA LEU A 22 0.72 -27.84 3.48
C LEU A 22 -0.10 -26.67 4.06
N PRO A 23 -0.77 -26.86 5.21
CA PRO A 23 -1.42 -25.77 5.93
C PRO A 23 -0.43 -24.65 6.26
N VAL A 24 -0.84 -23.40 6.09
CA VAL A 24 -0.02 -22.26 6.46
C VAL A 24 0.04 -22.12 7.98
N ARG A 25 1.22 -21.79 8.53
CA ARG A 25 1.37 -21.54 9.97
C ARG A 25 0.84 -20.15 10.31
N GLU A 26 -0.14 -20.06 11.17
CA GLU A 26 -0.65 -18.77 11.68
C GLU A 26 0.38 -18.13 12.61
N ARG A 27 0.61 -16.81 12.43
CA ARG A 27 1.32 -15.94 13.36
C ARG A 27 0.53 -14.67 13.58
N LYS A 28 0.28 -14.35 14.83
CA LYS A 28 -0.43 -13.13 15.23
C LYS A 28 0.57 -12.00 15.45
N ILE A 29 0.43 -10.93 14.68
CA ILE A 29 1.26 -9.73 14.81
C ILE A 29 0.40 -8.52 15.19
N PRO A 30 0.87 -7.60 16.04
CA PRO A 30 0.13 -6.39 16.38
C PRO A 30 -0.15 -5.54 15.14
N LYS A 31 -1.40 -5.10 14.95
CA LYS A 31 -1.69 -4.10 13.91
C LYS A 31 -0.98 -2.79 14.26
N PRO A 32 -0.36 -2.12 13.26
CA PRO A 32 0.25 -0.82 13.49
C PRO A 32 -0.77 0.18 14.03
N GLY A 33 -0.40 0.97 15.07
CA GLY A 33 -1.25 2.03 15.62
C GLY A 33 -1.73 1.82 17.05
N GLY A 34 -1.28 0.78 17.75
CA GLY A 34 -1.54 0.59 19.20
C GLY A 34 -2.99 0.25 19.54
N SER A 35 -3.78 -0.24 18.58
CA SER A 35 -5.20 -0.60 18.80
C SER A 35 -5.42 -1.89 19.59
N GLY A 36 -4.38 -2.59 20.02
CA GLY A 36 -4.46 -3.93 20.63
C GLY A 36 -4.93 -5.03 19.67
N LYS A 37 -5.41 -4.68 18.47
CA LYS A 37 -5.87 -5.64 17.47
C LYS A 37 -4.70 -6.38 16.82
N LEU A 38 -4.86 -7.68 16.63
CA LEU A 38 -3.88 -8.55 15.99
C LEU A 38 -4.23 -8.74 14.50
N ARG A 39 -3.20 -8.95 13.69
CA ARG A 39 -3.30 -9.42 12.31
C ARG A 39 -2.79 -10.85 12.26
N LYS A 40 -3.57 -11.74 11.68
CA LYS A 40 -3.16 -13.12 11.44
C LYS A 40 -2.35 -13.17 10.14
N LEU A 41 -1.13 -13.69 10.20
CA LEU A 41 -0.31 -13.98 9.03
C LEU A 41 -0.25 -15.49 8.84
N GLY A 42 -0.53 -15.96 7.64
CA GLY A 42 -0.33 -17.35 7.25
C GLY A 42 1.04 -17.50 6.58
N ILE A 43 1.96 -18.21 7.20
CA ILE A 43 3.31 -18.40 6.72
C ILE A 43 3.39 -19.78 6.03
N PRO A 44 3.50 -19.85 4.68
CA PRO A 44 3.66 -21.12 3.97
C PRO A 44 5.04 -21.73 4.22
N CYS A 45 5.17 -23.04 4.08
CA CYS A 45 6.46 -23.72 4.11
C CYS A 45 7.34 -23.33 2.91
N ILE A 46 8.62 -23.71 2.92
CA ILE A 46 9.58 -23.31 1.87
C ILE A 46 9.16 -23.91 0.51
N ALA A 47 8.76 -25.18 0.47
CA ALA A 47 8.31 -25.85 -0.75
C ALA A 47 7.11 -25.11 -1.37
N ASP A 48 6.10 -24.80 -0.55
CA ASP A 48 4.93 -24.04 -0.99
C ASP A 48 5.28 -22.66 -1.53
N ARG A 49 6.23 -21.95 -0.89
CA ARG A 49 6.69 -20.63 -1.37
C ARG A 49 7.34 -20.74 -2.74
N VAL A 50 8.14 -21.76 -3.00
CA VAL A 50 8.77 -21.98 -4.31
C VAL A 50 7.71 -22.22 -5.37
N VAL A 51 6.74 -23.11 -5.10
CA VAL A 51 5.64 -23.41 -6.04
C VAL A 51 4.72 -22.21 -6.25
N GLN A 52 4.38 -21.45 -5.18
CA GLN A 52 3.62 -20.22 -5.31
C GLN A 52 4.36 -19.16 -6.14
N ALA A 53 5.68 -19.03 -5.97
CA ALA A 53 6.49 -18.12 -6.78
C ALA A 53 6.51 -18.53 -8.25
N ALA A 54 6.65 -19.81 -8.55
CA ALA A 54 6.59 -20.35 -9.91
C ALA A 54 5.21 -20.10 -10.56
N LEU A 55 4.12 -20.37 -9.83
CA LEU A 55 2.77 -20.06 -10.29
C LEU A 55 2.59 -18.56 -10.55
N LYS A 56 3.09 -17.71 -9.65
CA LYS A 56 3.02 -16.27 -9.83
C LYS A 56 3.74 -15.81 -11.09
N LEU A 57 4.94 -16.34 -11.36
CA LEU A 57 5.71 -16.00 -12.57
C LEU A 57 4.96 -16.34 -13.87
N VAL A 58 4.16 -17.41 -13.87
CA VAL A 58 3.35 -17.82 -15.03
C VAL A 58 2.06 -17.00 -15.12
N LEU A 59 1.37 -16.80 -14.01
CA LEU A 59 0.05 -16.18 -14.00
C LEU A 59 0.10 -14.64 -14.07
N GLU A 60 1.11 -14.01 -13.47
CA GLU A 60 1.19 -12.55 -13.38
C GLU A 60 1.20 -11.86 -14.76
N PRO A 61 1.96 -12.29 -15.77
CA PRO A 61 1.89 -11.70 -17.11
C PRO A 61 0.50 -11.78 -17.76
N ILE A 62 -0.18 -12.93 -17.56
CA ILE A 62 -1.50 -13.18 -18.15
C ILE A 62 -2.54 -12.19 -17.59
N PHE A 63 -2.58 -12.05 -16.26
CA PHE A 63 -3.58 -11.21 -15.60
C PHE A 63 -3.19 -9.73 -15.58
N GLU A 64 -1.89 -9.40 -15.59
CA GLU A 64 -1.45 -8.01 -15.68
C GLU A 64 -1.93 -7.33 -16.97
N ALA A 65 -2.05 -8.07 -18.06
CA ALA A 65 -2.61 -7.58 -19.32
C ALA A 65 -4.09 -7.17 -19.22
N ASP A 66 -4.84 -7.81 -18.30
CA ASP A 66 -6.27 -7.59 -18.13
C ASP A 66 -6.58 -6.56 -17.03
N PHE A 67 -5.65 -6.30 -16.12
CA PHE A 67 -5.90 -5.40 -15.00
C PHE A 67 -6.13 -3.97 -15.45
N GLU A 68 -7.23 -3.39 -14.98
CA GLU A 68 -7.58 -1.99 -15.26
C GLU A 68 -6.50 -1.01 -14.76
N PRO A 69 -6.30 0.12 -15.46
CA PRO A 69 -5.31 1.13 -15.08
C PRO A 69 -5.51 1.73 -13.68
N CYS A 70 -6.74 1.70 -13.16
CA CYS A 70 -7.10 2.22 -11.83
C CYS A 70 -6.56 1.38 -10.65
N SER A 71 -6.07 0.16 -10.91
CA SER A 71 -5.49 -0.75 -9.92
C SER A 71 -3.97 -0.60 -9.84
N TYR A 72 -3.44 -0.36 -8.63
CA TYR A 72 -2.02 -0.05 -8.40
C TYR A 72 -1.32 -1.04 -7.47
N GLY A 73 -2.02 -1.57 -6.46
CA GLY A 73 -1.42 -2.40 -5.42
C GLY A 73 -0.93 -3.74 -5.93
N PHE A 74 0.24 -4.20 -5.47
CA PHE A 74 0.83 -5.50 -5.80
C PHE A 74 1.06 -5.78 -7.29
N ARG A 75 1.09 -4.73 -8.09
CA ARG A 75 1.35 -4.83 -9.53
C ARG A 75 2.77 -4.35 -9.85
N PRO A 76 3.44 -4.95 -10.83
CA PRO A 76 4.80 -4.58 -11.20
C PRO A 76 4.87 -3.13 -11.73
N ARG A 77 5.98 -2.44 -11.40
CA ARG A 77 6.26 -1.04 -11.78
C ARG A 77 5.23 0.00 -11.34
N ARG A 78 4.19 -0.38 -10.57
CA ARG A 78 3.20 0.51 -9.99
C ARG A 78 3.54 0.79 -8.52
N ARG A 79 3.38 2.04 -8.11
CA ARG A 79 3.74 2.52 -6.78
C ARG A 79 2.55 3.20 -6.11
N ALA A 80 2.58 3.30 -4.79
CA ALA A 80 1.61 4.08 -4.04
C ALA A 80 1.54 5.54 -4.52
N GLN A 81 2.69 6.11 -4.92
CA GLN A 81 2.76 7.48 -5.46
C GLN A 81 1.98 7.66 -6.77
N ASP A 82 1.85 6.60 -7.58
CA ASP A 82 1.04 6.65 -8.81
C ASP A 82 -0.44 6.80 -8.47
N ALA A 83 -0.95 6.02 -7.50
CA ALA A 83 -2.31 6.14 -7.00
C ALA A 83 -2.58 7.53 -6.41
N ILE A 84 -1.67 8.04 -5.58
CA ILE A 84 -1.76 9.38 -4.98
C ILE A 84 -1.75 10.48 -6.05
N SER A 85 -0.92 10.34 -7.08
CA SER A 85 -0.86 11.33 -8.17
C SER A 85 -2.12 11.31 -9.03
N GLU A 86 -2.77 10.16 -9.22
CA GLU A 86 -4.06 10.05 -9.88
C GLU A 86 -5.15 10.75 -9.08
N ILE A 87 -5.22 10.53 -7.77
CA ILE A 87 -6.16 11.23 -6.90
C ILE A 87 -5.96 12.75 -6.97
N HIS A 88 -4.72 13.20 -6.91
CA HIS A 88 -4.39 14.62 -7.06
C HIS A 88 -4.82 15.16 -8.43
N TYR A 89 -4.57 14.41 -9.51
CA TYR A 89 -4.92 14.79 -10.88
C TYR A 89 -6.43 14.98 -11.05
N TYR A 90 -7.24 14.03 -10.62
CA TYR A 90 -8.70 14.14 -10.70
C TYR A 90 -9.27 15.13 -9.69
N GLY A 91 -8.69 15.21 -8.50
CA GLY A 91 -9.02 16.22 -7.51
C GLY A 91 -8.88 17.64 -8.07
N THR A 92 -7.79 17.96 -8.79
CA THR A 92 -7.62 19.29 -9.43
C THR A 92 -8.64 19.56 -10.55
N ARG A 93 -9.32 18.52 -11.06
CA ARG A 93 -10.34 18.59 -12.12
C ARG A 93 -11.77 18.58 -11.61
N GLY A 94 -11.97 18.90 -10.32
CA GLY A 94 -13.31 19.10 -9.77
C GLY A 94 -13.96 17.84 -9.18
N TYR A 95 -13.28 16.70 -9.11
CA TYR A 95 -13.76 15.53 -8.39
C TYR A 95 -13.58 15.77 -6.89
N ARG A 96 -14.63 16.26 -6.23
CA ARG A 96 -14.56 16.76 -4.85
C ARG A 96 -15.16 15.82 -3.82
N TRP A 97 -16.14 15.02 -4.19
CA TRP A 97 -16.66 14.00 -3.30
C TRP A 97 -15.85 12.72 -3.41
N VAL A 98 -15.61 12.08 -2.29
CA VAL A 98 -14.76 10.90 -2.20
C VAL A 98 -15.49 9.85 -1.38
N LEU A 99 -15.76 8.71 -2.00
CA LEU A 99 -16.07 7.47 -1.30
C LEU A 99 -14.72 6.85 -0.88
N ASP A 100 -14.37 6.99 0.40
CA ASP A 100 -13.21 6.37 1.05
C ASP A 100 -13.69 5.04 1.62
N ALA A 101 -13.36 3.94 0.95
CA ALA A 101 -13.94 2.63 1.20
C ALA A 101 -12.91 1.63 1.73
N ASP A 102 -13.29 0.88 2.75
CA ASP A 102 -12.53 -0.22 3.35
C ASP A 102 -13.36 -1.51 3.26
N ILE A 103 -12.74 -2.60 2.83
CA ILE A 103 -13.40 -3.90 2.77
C ILE A 103 -13.13 -4.66 4.07
N GLU A 104 -14.18 -5.24 4.65
CA GLU A 104 -14.06 -6.00 5.88
C GLU A 104 -13.35 -7.33 5.66
N ALA A 105 -12.22 -7.54 6.36
CA ALA A 105 -11.43 -8.80 6.29
C ALA A 105 -11.24 -9.29 4.85
N ALA A 106 -10.87 -8.40 3.93
CA ALA A 106 -10.88 -8.61 2.48
C ALA A 106 -10.19 -9.91 2.05
N PHE A 107 -9.00 -10.19 2.59
CA PHE A 107 -8.26 -11.42 2.26
C PHE A 107 -8.87 -12.68 2.86
N ASP A 108 -9.62 -12.58 3.95
CA ASP A 108 -10.18 -13.73 4.66
C ASP A 108 -11.57 -14.14 4.11
N ASN A 109 -12.25 -13.22 3.41
CA ASN A 109 -13.65 -13.40 3.01
C ASN A 109 -13.88 -13.68 1.52
N VAL A 110 -12.84 -13.57 0.67
CA VAL A 110 -13.01 -13.79 -0.79
C VAL A 110 -13.57 -15.17 -1.08
N SER A 111 -14.68 -15.24 -1.81
CA SER A 111 -15.29 -16.48 -2.28
C SER A 111 -14.34 -17.24 -3.20
N HIS A 112 -14.00 -18.49 -2.84
CA HIS A 112 -13.17 -19.36 -3.69
C HIS A 112 -13.83 -19.64 -5.04
N THR A 113 -15.16 -19.80 -5.07
CA THR A 113 -15.91 -20.08 -6.29
C THR A 113 -15.82 -18.90 -7.26
N ALA A 114 -16.21 -17.71 -6.81
CA ALA A 114 -16.18 -16.51 -7.63
C ALA A 114 -14.76 -16.18 -8.14
N LEU A 115 -13.76 -16.35 -7.26
CA LEU A 115 -12.35 -16.20 -7.63
C LEU A 115 -11.93 -17.21 -8.71
N MET A 116 -12.22 -18.51 -8.51
CA MET A 116 -11.84 -19.57 -9.46
C MET A 116 -12.51 -19.39 -10.80
N ASP A 117 -13.72 -18.86 -10.88
CA ASP A 117 -14.39 -18.57 -12.14
C ASP A 117 -13.64 -17.53 -12.94
N ARG A 118 -13.14 -16.47 -12.28
CA ARG A 118 -12.27 -15.47 -12.91
C ARG A 118 -10.93 -16.05 -13.37
N VAL A 119 -10.34 -16.95 -12.58
CA VAL A 119 -9.10 -17.62 -12.99
C VAL A 119 -9.35 -18.51 -14.22
N ARG A 120 -10.45 -19.30 -14.23
CA ARG A 120 -10.85 -20.18 -15.34
C ARG A 120 -11.15 -19.41 -16.63
N ALA A 121 -11.61 -18.17 -16.54
CA ALA A 121 -11.86 -17.35 -17.73
C ALA A 121 -10.60 -17.19 -18.60
N ARG A 122 -9.41 -17.12 -17.96
CA ARG A 122 -8.13 -16.89 -18.65
C ARG A 122 -7.24 -18.13 -18.70
N VAL A 123 -7.29 -19.00 -17.73
CA VAL A 123 -6.42 -20.17 -17.59
C VAL A 123 -7.24 -21.44 -17.82
N LYS A 124 -6.88 -22.21 -18.86
CA LYS A 124 -7.59 -23.47 -19.20
C LYS A 124 -6.84 -24.72 -18.74
N ASP A 125 -5.56 -24.58 -18.36
CA ASP A 125 -4.77 -25.72 -17.88
C ASP A 125 -5.31 -26.23 -16.54
N LYS A 126 -5.80 -27.49 -16.55
CA LYS A 126 -6.40 -28.13 -15.39
C LYS A 126 -5.42 -28.34 -14.24
N ARG A 127 -4.11 -28.51 -14.53
CA ARG A 127 -3.07 -28.69 -13.50
C ARG A 127 -2.83 -27.38 -12.76
N VAL A 128 -2.71 -26.27 -13.50
CA VAL A 128 -2.57 -24.93 -12.91
C VAL A 128 -3.79 -24.57 -12.08
N LEU A 129 -5.00 -24.81 -12.59
CA LEU A 129 -6.25 -24.58 -11.85
C LEU A 129 -6.31 -25.44 -10.58
N GLY A 130 -5.89 -26.70 -10.67
CA GLY A 130 -5.80 -27.61 -9.54
C GLY A 130 -4.87 -27.11 -8.45
N LEU A 131 -3.68 -26.60 -8.81
CA LEU A 131 -2.71 -26.02 -7.89
C LEU A 131 -3.24 -24.75 -7.20
N VAL A 132 -3.83 -23.83 -7.96
CA VAL A 132 -4.44 -22.63 -7.38
C VAL A 132 -5.51 -23.02 -6.37
N LYS A 133 -6.40 -23.92 -6.72
CA LYS A 133 -7.46 -24.43 -5.83
C LYS A 133 -6.88 -25.13 -4.60
N ALA A 134 -5.80 -25.91 -4.76
CA ALA A 134 -5.13 -26.59 -3.65
C ALA A 134 -4.53 -25.58 -2.66
N PHE A 135 -3.88 -24.51 -3.12
CA PHE A 135 -3.38 -23.44 -2.25
C PHE A 135 -4.48 -22.66 -1.52
N LEU A 136 -5.62 -22.45 -2.15
CA LEU A 136 -6.78 -21.83 -1.48
C LEU A 136 -7.35 -22.70 -0.37
N LYS A 137 -7.31 -24.03 -0.53
CA LYS A 137 -7.83 -25.03 0.40
C LYS A 137 -6.79 -25.62 1.35
N ALA A 138 -5.55 -25.14 1.34
CA ALA A 138 -4.46 -25.74 2.12
C ALA A 138 -4.69 -25.75 3.63
N GLY A 139 -5.58 -24.89 4.14
CA GLY A 139 -5.89 -24.78 5.56
C GLY A 139 -4.88 -23.94 6.33
N ILE A 140 -5.17 -23.75 7.61
CA ILE A 140 -4.38 -22.94 8.55
C ILE A 140 -4.03 -23.82 9.75
N LEU A 141 -2.76 -23.84 10.13
CA LEU A 141 -2.28 -24.42 11.38
C LEU A 141 -2.11 -23.28 12.38
N THR A 142 -2.90 -23.28 13.44
CA THR A 142 -2.86 -22.24 14.49
C THR A 142 -1.57 -22.31 15.31
N GLU A 143 -1.30 -21.28 16.12
CA GLU A 143 -0.17 -21.31 17.07
C GLU A 143 -0.29 -22.41 18.14
N LEU A 144 -1.50 -22.90 18.38
CA LEU A 144 -1.80 -24.01 19.32
C LEU A 144 -1.69 -25.39 18.66
N GLY A 145 -1.38 -25.47 17.36
CA GLY A 145 -1.26 -26.73 16.63
C GLY A 145 -2.59 -27.25 16.05
N GLU A 146 -3.68 -26.52 16.17
CA GLU A 146 -4.97 -26.90 15.60
C GLU A 146 -5.00 -26.62 14.10
N ARG A 147 -5.57 -27.54 13.33
CA ARG A 147 -5.78 -27.38 11.89
C ARG A 147 -7.20 -26.92 11.61
N HIS A 148 -7.32 -25.83 10.86
CA HIS A 148 -8.58 -25.33 10.35
C HIS A 148 -8.59 -25.36 8.83
N ASP A 149 -9.63 -25.89 8.23
CA ASP A 149 -9.82 -25.85 6.78
C ASP A 149 -10.25 -24.45 6.34
N THR A 150 -9.86 -24.06 5.12
CA THR A 150 -10.21 -22.78 4.52
C THR A 150 -11.28 -22.98 3.44
N HIS A 151 -12.45 -22.39 3.65
CA HIS A 151 -13.57 -22.40 2.70
C HIS A 151 -13.70 -21.10 1.92
N THR A 152 -13.14 -20.03 2.47
CA THR A 152 -13.09 -18.67 1.89
C THR A 152 -11.71 -18.09 2.11
N GLY A 153 -11.42 -17.03 1.37
CA GLY A 153 -10.23 -16.22 1.56
C GLY A 153 -8.94 -16.78 0.97
N THR A 154 -7.90 -16.01 1.13
CA THR A 154 -6.53 -16.38 0.77
C THR A 154 -5.59 -15.97 1.90
N PRO A 155 -4.65 -16.85 2.33
CA PRO A 155 -3.81 -16.57 3.49
C PRO A 155 -3.02 -15.28 3.35
N GLN A 156 -3.13 -14.36 4.32
CA GLN A 156 -2.28 -13.18 4.35
C GLN A 156 -0.82 -13.58 4.61
N GLY A 157 0.07 -13.38 3.62
CA GLY A 157 1.49 -13.73 3.71
C GLY A 157 1.96 -14.76 2.68
N GLY A 158 1.05 -15.37 1.92
CA GLY A 158 1.40 -16.17 0.75
C GLY A 158 1.94 -15.30 -0.39
N ILE A 159 2.86 -15.84 -1.19
CA ILE A 159 3.46 -15.15 -2.35
C ILE A 159 2.42 -14.94 -3.46
N LEU A 160 1.52 -15.90 -3.64
CA LEU A 160 0.47 -15.89 -4.66
C LEU A 160 -0.74 -15.05 -4.26
N SER A 161 -1.02 -14.90 -2.95
CA SER A 161 -2.23 -14.26 -2.43
C SER A 161 -2.50 -12.85 -2.95
N PRO A 162 -1.50 -11.95 -3.10
CA PRO A 162 -1.75 -10.62 -3.65
C PRO A 162 -2.23 -10.62 -5.10
N LEU A 163 -1.70 -11.52 -5.94
CA LEU A 163 -2.12 -11.66 -7.34
C LEU A 163 -3.56 -12.20 -7.39
N ILE A 164 -3.84 -13.26 -6.66
CA ILE A 164 -5.15 -13.90 -6.58
C ILE A 164 -6.22 -12.91 -6.09
N PHE A 165 -5.90 -12.12 -5.06
CA PHE A 165 -6.79 -11.07 -4.57
C PHE A 165 -7.07 -10.00 -5.63
N ASN A 166 -6.03 -9.55 -6.35
CA ASN A 166 -6.22 -8.60 -7.45
C ASN A 166 -7.11 -9.17 -8.56
N ILE A 167 -7.00 -10.47 -8.88
CA ILE A 167 -7.88 -11.14 -9.85
C ILE A 167 -9.34 -11.11 -9.37
N ALA A 168 -9.61 -11.38 -8.10
CA ALA A 168 -10.97 -11.26 -7.57
C ALA A 168 -11.51 -9.83 -7.70
N MET A 169 -10.69 -8.83 -7.38
CA MET A 169 -11.08 -7.42 -7.38
C MET A 169 -11.26 -6.82 -8.79
N THR A 170 -10.88 -7.52 -9.87
CA THR A 170 -11.18 -7.05 -11.23
C THR A 170 -12.67 -6.88 -11.47
N ALA A 171 -13.55 -7.60 -10.75
CA ALA A 171 -15.00 -7.41 -10.83
C ALA A 171 -15.41 -5.97 -10.48
N LEU A 172 -14.84 -5.42 -9.42
CA LEU A 172 -15.08 -4.04 -9.03
C LEU A 172 -14.47 -3.06 -10.03
N ASP A 173 -13.22 -3.32 -10.44
CA ASP A 173 -12.49 -2.46 -11.38
C ASP A 173 -13.24 -2.37 -12.72
N GLU A 174 -13.61 -3.51 -13.28
CA GLU A 174 -14.35 -3.60 -14.56
C GLU A 174 -15.70 -2.88 -14.49
N HIS A 175 -16.47 -3.11 -13.42
CA HIS A 175 -17.79 -2.51 -13.26
C HIS A 175 -17.71 -0.98 -13.17
N LEU A 176 -16.89 -0.45 -12.26
CA LEU A 176 -16.78 0.99 -12.05
C LEU A 176 -16.06 1.70 -13.20
N MET A 177 -15.19 1.01 -13.93
CA MET A 177 -14.45 1.58 -15.06
C MET A 177 -15.07 1.30 -16.41
N ALA A 178 -16.13 0.47 -16.53
CA ALA A 178 -16.84 0.22 -17.77
C ALA A 178 -17.24 1.50 -18.53
N PRO A 179 -17.75 2.56 -17.87
CA PRO A 179 -18.08 3.81 -18.56
C PRO A 179 -16.88 4.57 -19.15
N TRP A 180 -15.64 4.24 -18.72
CA TRP A 180 -14.40 4.84 -19.23
C TRP A 180 -13.82 4.11 -20.44
N LYS A 181 -14.27 2.89 -20.72
CA LYS A 181 -13.81 2.10 -21.86
C LYS A 181 -14.22 2.74 -23.18
N PRO A 182 -13.58 2.40 -24.31
CA PRO A 182 -13.98 2.85 -25.63
C PRO A 182 -15.48 2.64 -25.86
N GLY A 183 -16.19 3.65 -26.37
CA GLY A 183 -17.64 3.63 -26.53
C GLY A 183 -18.44 4.03 -25.28
N GLY A 184 -17.89 3.92 -24.09
CA GLY A 184 -18.57 4.24 -22.83
C GLY A 184 -18.88 5.74 -22.64
N VAL A 185 -19.84 6.03 -21.76
CA VAL A 185 -20.38 7.38 -21.52
C VAL A 185 -19.38 8.37 -20.88
N MET A 186 -18.24 7.89 -20.40
CA MET A 186 -17.16 8.69 -19.81
C MET A 186 -15.81 8.51 -20.54
N SER A 187 -15.80 7.84 -21.70
CA SER A 187 -14.55 7.46 -22.38
C SER A 187 -13.69 8.66 -22.79
N THR A 188 -14.28 9.77 -23.23
CA THR A 188 -13.57 10.97 -23.68
C THR A 188 -13.82 12.17 -22.78
N GLY A 189 -12.93 13.18 -22.86
CA GLY A 189 -13.11 14.47 -22.15
C GLY A 189 -14.43 15.15 -22.49
N ASN A 190 -14.79 15.15 -23.78
CA ASN A 190 -16.02 15.77 -24.28
C ASN A 190 -17.26 15.07 -23.73
N ARG A 191 -17.31 13.74 -23.73
CA ARG A 191 -18.41 12.96 -23.13
C ARG A 191 -18.58 13.23 -21.65
N ARG A 192 -17.48 13.31 -20.89
CA ARG A 192 -17.53 13.68 -19.47
C ARG A 192 -18.03 15.11 -19.25
N THR A 193 -17.61 16.04 -20.08
CA THR A 193 -18.08 17.44 -20.02
C THR A 193 -19.56 17.54 -20.35
N ALA A 194 -20.04 16.88 -21.42
CA ALA A 194 -21.45 16.84 -21.77
C ALA A 194 -22.29 16.23 -20.64
N ARG A 195 -21.83 15.09 -20.08
CA ARG A 195 -22.50 14.44 -18.95
C ARG A 195 -22.66 15.40 -17.76
N ARG A 196 -21.61 16.16 -17.40
CA ARG A 196 -21.67 17.14 -16.31
C ARG A 196 -22.59 18.32 -16.60
N ARG A 197 -22.63 18.80 -17.83
CA ARG A 197 -23.58 19.88 -18.27
C ARG A 197 -25.04 19.44 -18.08
N ASN A 198 -25.31 18.15 -18.27
CA ASN A 198 -26.62 17.56 -18.02
C ASN A 198 -26.87 17.18 -16.56
N GLY A 199 -26.06 17.67 -15.61
CA GLY A 199 -26.24 17.40 -14.18
C GLY A 199 -25.87 15.98 -13.75
N LEU A 200 -25.31 15.14 -14.65
CA LEU A 200 -24.99 13.76 -14.34
C LEU A 200 -23.57 13.60 -13.78
N PRO A 201 -23.37 12.74 -12.75
CA PRO A 201 -22.07 12.56 -12.13
C PRO A 201 -21.05 11.88 -13.05
N THR A 202 -19.80 12.19 -12.81
CA THR A 202 -18.67 11.42 -13.34
C THR A 202 -17.79 10.97 -12.18
N TRP A 203 -17.21 9.77 -12.28
CA TRP A 203 -16.40 9.21 -11.21
C TRP A 203 -15.12 8.57 -11.72
N ARG A 204 -14.17 8.36 -10.81
CA ARG A 204 -12.92 7.64 -11.07
C ARG A 204 -12.56 6.77 -9.89
N LEU A 205 -12.36 5.48 -10.13
CA LEU A 205 -11.84 4.54 -9.14
C LEU A 205 -10.31 4.65 -9.08
N VAL A 206 -9.75 4.63 -7.86
CA VAL A 206 -8.32 4.47 -7.61
C VAL A 206 -8.18 3.42 -6.52
N ARG A 207 -7.61 2.26 -6.86
CA ARG A 207 -7.49 1.10 -5.97
C ARG A 207 -6.04 0.70 -5.73
N TYR A 208 -5.73 0.39 -4.49
CA TYR A 208 -4.45 -0.18 -4.08
C TYR A 208 -4.70 -1.41 -3.21
N ALA A 209 -4.75 -2.60 -3.82
CA ALA A 209 -5.17 -3.85 -3.20
C ALA A 209 -6.62 -3.77 -2.68
N ASP A 210 -6.82 -3.89 -1.37
CA ASP A 210 -8.10 -3.78 -0.66
C ASP A 210 -8.49 -2.33 -0.33
N ASP A 211 -7.52 -1.43 -0.24
CA ASP A 211 -7.77 0.01 -0.04
C ASP A 211 -8.19 0.66 -1.38
N PHE A 212 -9.31 1.35 -1.42
CA PHE A 212 -9.70 2.10 -2.62
C PHE A 212 -10.53 3.34 -2.32
N VAL A 213 -10.49 4.26 -3.26
CA VAL A 213 -11.35 5.46 -3.25
C VAL A 213 -12.06 5.61 -4.59
N VAL A 214 -13.30 6.09 -4.55
CA VAL A 214 -14.02 6.53 -5.75
C VAL A 214 -14.16 8.04 -5.67
N LEU A 215 -13.49 8.74 -6.59
CA LEU A 215 -13.55 10.19 -6.72
C LEU A 215 -14.76 10.56 -7.56
N VAL A 216 -15.60 11.46 -7.10
CA VAL A 216 -16.86 11.84 -7.75
C VAL A 216 -16.87 13.33 -8.04
N HIS A 217 -17.18 13.66 -9.30
CA HIS A 217 -17.56 15.00 -9.72
C HIS A 217 -19.10 15.02 -9.83
N GLY A 218 -19.75 15.58 -8.85
CA GLY A 218 -21.19 15.61 -8.67
C GLY A 218 -21.53 16.06 -7.25
N GLN A 219 -22.60 15.53 -6.72
CA GLN A 219 -23.09 15.82 -5.36
C GLN A 219 -22.80 14.66 -4.41
N ARG A 220 -23.07 14.86 -3.11
CA ARG A 220 -22.90 13.84 -2.08
C ARG A 220 -23.74 12.59 -2.37
N GLY A 221 -25.01 12.79 -2.78
CA GLY A 221 -25.92 11.69 -3.14
C GLY A 221 -25.40 10.78 -4.26
N ASP A 222 -24.62 11.34 -5.21
CA ASP A 222 -23.99 10.54 -6.26
C ASP A 222 -22.90 9.59 -5.69
N ALA A 223 -22.16 10.04 -4.67
CA ALA A 223 -21.19 9.20 -3.99
C ALA A 223 -21.87 8.14 -3.11
N GLU A 224 -23.03 8.45 -2.53
CA GLU A 224 -23.87 7.51 -1.79
C GLU A 224 -24.43 6.43 -2.72
N ALA A 225 -24.94 6.81 -3.89
CA ALA A 225 -25.38 5.86 -4.91
C ALA A 225 -24.24 4.93 -5.37
N LEU A 226 -23.04 5.46 -5.57
CA LEU A 226 -21.88 4.64 -5.92
C LEU A 226 -21.44 3.71 -4.79
N ARG A 227 -21.64 4.06 -3.52
CA ARG A 227 -21.42 3.14 -2.39
C ARG A 227 -22.33 1.92 -2.49
N GLU A 228 -23.63 2.13 -2.76
CA GLU A 228 -24.57 1.02 -2.91
C GLU A 228 -24.26 0.14 -4.13
N VAL A 229 -23.88 0.76 -5.26
CA VAL A 229 -23.40 0.02 -6.44
C VAL A 229 -22.16 -0.80 -6.10
N THR A 230 -21.19 -0.22 -5.41
CA THR A 230 -19.98 -0.91 -4.96
C THR A 230 -20.29 -2.10 -4.06
N ALA A 231 -21.20 -1.93 -3.09
CA ALA A 231 -21.61 -3.01 -2.18
C ALA A 231 -22.23 -4.19 -2.96
N ARG A 232 -23.13 -3.92 -3.90
CA ARG A 232 -23.74 -4.96 -4.76
C ARG A 232 -22.74 -5.70 -5.63
N VAL A 233 -21.71 -5.03 -6.13
CA VAL A 233 -20.65 -5.67 -6.94
C VAL A 233 -19.72 -6.55 -6.10
N LEU A 234 -19.48 -6.18 -4.84
CA LEU A 234 -18.64 -6.92 -3.92
C LEU A 234 -19.34 -8.16 -3.33
N GLU A 235 -20.66 -8.13 -3.19
CA GLU A 235 -21.45 -9.20 -2.55
C GLU A 235 -21.24 -10.59 -3.18
N PRO A 236 -21.29 -10.79 -4.50
CA PRO A 236 -21.02 -12.09 -5.12
C PRO A 236 -19.61 -12.62 -4.89
N LEU A 237 -18.66 -11.70 -4.59
CA LEU A 237 -17.30 -12.07 -4.23
C LEU A 237 -17.16 -12.50 -2.76
N GLY A 238 -18.23 -12.48 -1.97
CA GLY A 238 -18.23 -12.70 -0.53
C GLY A 238 -17.68 -11.52 0.26
N LEU A 239 -17.51 -10.36 -0.37
CA LEU A 239 -16.89 -9.17 0.23
C LEU A 239 -17.95 -8.16 0.65
N ARG A 240 -17.66 -7.43 1.73
CA ARG A 240 -18.54 -6.39 2.27
C ARG A 240 -17.74 -5.13 2.59
N LEU A 241 -18.37 -3.97 2.36
CA LEU A 241 -17.82 -2.70 2.84
C LEU A 241 -17.90 -2.64 4.36
N SER A 242 -16.83 -2.18 5.00
CA SER A 242 -16.80 -1.96 6.44
C SER A 242 -17.63 -0.72 6.81
N PRO A 243 -18.80 -0.82 7.50
CA PRO A 243 -19.62 0.34 7.84
C PRO A 243 -18.87 1.35 8.72
N ALA A 244 -18.01 0.86 9.62
CA ALA A 244 -17.28 1.69 10.57
C ALA A 244 -16.14 2.49 9.92
N LYS A 245 -15.66 2.08 8.74
CA LYS A 245 -14.49 2.69 8.09
C LYS A 245 -14.80 3.32 6.73
N THR A 246 -15.85 2.86 6.06
CA THR A 246 -16.29 3.44 4.78
C THR A 246 -16.95 4.78 5.02
N ARG A 247 -16.45 5.82 4.35
CA ARG A 247 -16.92 7.20 4.54
C ARG A 247 -17.09 7.91 3.21
N ILE A 248 -18.05 8.82 3.18
CA ILE A 248 -18.20 9.78 2.08
C ILE A 248 -17.79 11.14 2.62
N VAL A 249 -16.71 11.69 2.07
CA VAL A 249 -16.12 12.93 2.53
C VAL A 249 -15.97 13.93 1.37
N HIS A 250 -16.16 15.21 1.67
CA HIS A 250 -15.78 16.24 0.71
C HIS A 250 -14.27 16.50 0.81
N MET A 251 -13.61 16.71 -0.33
CA MET A 251 -12.14 16.85 -0.37
C MET A 251 -11.63 18.05 0.45
N SER A 252 -12.47 19.06 0.77
CA SER A 252 -12.10 20.16 1.67
C SER A 252 -11.88 19.72 3.12
N GLU A 253 -12.56 18.67 3.57
CA GLU A 253 -12.36 18.08 4.90
C GLU A 253 -11.03 17.31 4.94
N GLY A 254 -10.62 16.76 3.78
CA GLY A 254 -9.44 15.93 3.63
C GLY A 254 -9.67 14.49 4.08
N PHE A 255 -9.01 13.58 3.39
CA PHE A 255 -9.05 12.14 3.69
C PHE A 255 -7.64 11.54 3.65
N GLY A 256 -7.50 10.38 4.27
CA GLY A 256 -6.24 9.64 4.33
C GLY A 256 -6.22 8.49 3.34
N PHE A 257 -5.18 8.37 2.51
CA PHE A 257 -4.99 7.23 1.63
C PHE A 257 -3.50 6.86 1.53
N LEU A 258 -3.15 5.60 1.71
CA LEU A 258 -1.77 5.05 1.66
C LEU A 258 -0.75 5.83 2.50
N GLY A 259 -1.18 6.35 3.65
CA GLY A 259 -0.32 7.13 4.54
C GLY A 259 -0.18 8.61 4.17
N PHE A 260 -0.81 9.05 3.10
CA PHE A 260 -0.94 10.48 2.75
C PHE A 260 -2.29 11.03 3.21
N ARG A 261 -2.35 12.34 3.42
CA ARG A 261 -3.60 13.10 3.61
C ARG A 261 -3.78 14.02 2.41
N ILE A 262 -4.89 13.89 1.70
CA ILE A 262 -5.22 14.68 0.53
C ILE A 262 -6.33 15.64 0.91
N GLN A 263 -6.15 16.92 0.61
CA GLN A 263 -7.10 17.97 0.98
C GLN A 263 -7.16 19.08 -0.06
N TRP A 264 -8.36 19.49 -0.44
CA TRP A 264 -8.60 20.71 -1.20
C TRP A 264 -8.70 21.90 -0.25
N LYS A 265 -7.77 22.83 -0.34
CA LYS A 265 -7.59 23.89 0.63
C LYS A 265 -7.20 25.21 -0.05
N ARG A 266 -7.64 26.31 0.55
CA ARG A 266 -7.25 27.67 0.15
C ARG A 266 -5.79 27.93 0.47
N LYS A 267 -5.02 28.42 -0.51
CA LYS A 267 -3.63 28.83 -0.31
C LYS A 267 -3.60 30.16 0.45
N ARG A 268 -2.84 30.22 1.53
CA ARG A 268 -2.63 31.45 2.29
C ARG A 268 -2.08 32.54 1.38
N GLY A 269 -2.58 33.77 1.53
CA GLY A 269 -2.12 34.98 0.80
C GLY A 269 -2.60 35.10 -0.64
N THR A 270 -3.25 34.10 -1.26
CA THR A 270 -3.64 34.21 -2.69
C THR A 270 -5.14 34.02 -2.95
N GLY A 271 -5.93 33.59 -1.97
CA GLY A 271 -7.35 33.29 -2.16
C GLY A 271 -7.65 32.08 -3.05
N LYS A 272 -6.68 31.53 -3.78
CA LYS A 272 -6.84 30.40 -4.71
C LYS A 272 -6.89 29.06 -3.97
N TRP A 273 -7.67 28.13 -4.50
CA TRP A 273 -7.83 26.79 -3.97
C TRP A 273 -7.01 25.77 -4.73
N TYR A 274 -6.32 24.88 -4.00
CA TYR A 274 -5.49 23.82 -4.56
C TYR A 274 -5.74 22.49 -3.85
N VAL A 275 -5.49 21.41 -4.54
CA VAL A 275 -5.41 20.09 -3.93
C VAL A 275 -4.00 19.91 -3.39
N TYR A 276 -3.90 19.65 -2.10
CA TYR A 276 -2.66 19.40 -1.40
C TYR A 276 -2.53 17.93 -1.02
N THR A 277 -1.31 17.41 -1.11
CA THR A 277 -0.95 16.09 -0.61
C THR A 277 0.02 16.28 0.55
N PHE A 278 -0.44 15.98 1.77
CA PHE A 278 0.36 16.04 2.99
C PHE A 278 0.77 14.64 3.42
N ILE A 279 1.76 14.55 4.30
CA ILE A 279 2.06 13.30 5.02
C ILE A 279 1.01 13.12 6.12
N GLY A 280 0.43 11.94 6.22
CA GLY A 280 -0.56 11.64 7.27
C GLY A 280 0.06 11.59 8.66
N ASP A 281 -0.73 11.83 9.71
CA ASP A 281 -0.25 11.85 11.10
C ASP A 281 0.26 10.49 11.59
N ARG A 282 -0.37 9.41 11.13
CA ARG A 282 0.00 8.04 11.55
C ARG A 282 1.43 7.65 11.13
N PRO A 283 1.88 7.84 9.88
CA PRO A 283 3.27 7.65 9.50
C PRO A 283 4.27 8.49 10.31
N ILE A 284 3.94 9.76 10.59
CA ILE A 284 4.79 10.65 11.39
C ILE A 284 4.92 10.11 12.81
N ARG A 285 3.80 9.72 13.45
CA ARG A 285 3.81 9.13 14.80
C ARG A 285 4.60 7.83 14.84
N SER A 286 4.44 6.97 13.83
CA SER A 286 5.18 5.71 13.71
C SER A 286 6.69 5.93 13.60
N LEU A 287 7.14 6.89 12.77
CA LEU A 287 8.56 7.22 12.66
C LEU A 287 9.11 7.79 13.98
N LYS A 288 8.39 8.71 14.63
CA LYS A 288 8.76 9.22 15.96
C LYS A 288 8.89 8.11 17.00
N ALA A 289 8.02 7.11 16.96
CA ALA A 289 8.11 5.95 17.85
C ALA A 289 9.38 5.13 17.60
N LYS A 290 9.73 4.86 16.33
CA LYS A 290 10.98 4.18 15.96
C LYS A 290 12.22 4.96 16.39
N ILE A 291 12.24 6.28 16.18
CA ILE A 291 13.33 7.15 16.65
C ILE A 291 13.46 7.08 18.18
N ARG A 292 12.34 7.13 18.92
CA ARG A 292 12.36 7.00 20.40
C ARG A 292 12.93 5.65 20.83
N ALA A 293 12.58 4.56 20.16
CA ALA A 293 13.08 3.23 20.47
C ALA A 293 14.60 3.12 20.27
N LEU A 294 15.14 3.70 19.20
CA LEU A 294 16.58 3.73 18.92
C LEU A 294 17.37 4.69 19.83
N THR A 295 16.71 5.73 20.36
CA THR A 295 17.35 6.79 21.17
C THR A 295 16.85 6.78 22.61
N ARG A 296 16.73 5.60 23.22
CA ARG A 296 16.39 5.48 24.65
C ARG A 296 17.52 6.11 25.48
N ARG A 297 17.17 6.85 26.52
CA ARG A 297 18.15 7.52 27.38
C ARG A 297 19.12 6.54 28.05
N THR A 298 18.63 5.36 28.39
CA THR A 298 19.39 4.27 29.03
C THR A 298 20.10 3.35 28.04
N SER A 299 20.08 3.67 26.73
CA SER A 299 20.72 2.83 25.71
C SER A 299 22.23 2.91 25.80
N GLN A 300 22.88 1.75 25.91
CA GLN A 300 24.34 1.59 25.84
C GLN A 300 24.83 1.17 24.45
N GLN A 301 23.95 1.15 23.43
CA GLN A 301 24.34 0.81 22.08
C GLN A 301 25.39 1.78 21.53
N ASP A 302 26.32 1.27 20.74
CA ASP A 302 27.32 2.10 20.05
C ASP A 302 26.64 3.24 19.27
N LEU A 303 27.22 4.44 19.33
CA LEU A 303 26.65 5.63 18.68
C LEU A 303 26.64 5.47 17.15
N GLY A 304 27.71 4.89 16.56
CA GLY A 304 27.78 4.64 15.14
C GLY A 304 26.66 3.69 14.66
N TYR A 305 26.39 2.64 15.43
CA TYR A 305 25.26 1.75 15.16
C TYR A 305 23.92 2.51 15.22
N VAL A 306 23.68 3.32 16.26
CA VAL A 306 22.44 4.11 16.40
C VAL A 306 22.27 5.07 15.23
N LEU A 307 23.33 5.81 14.82
CA LEU A 307 23.29 6.74 13.70
C LEU A 307 23.00 6.01 12.37
N THR A 308 23.64 4.87 12.14
CA THR A 308 23.41 4.03 10.95
C THR A 308 21.95 3.59 10.88
N ARG A 309 21.39 3.07 11.97
CA ARG A 309 19.98 2.64 12.03
C ARG A 309 19.00 3.80 11.85
N LEU A 310 19.27 4.95 12.46
CA LEU A 310 18.46 6.18 12.26
C LEU A 310 18.49 6.62 10.81
N ASN A 311 19.66 6.71 10.18
CA ASN A 311 19.80 7.09 8.78
C ASN A 311 19.01 6.16 7.86
N LEU A 312 19.10 4.83 8.04
CA LEU A 312 18.37 3.85 7.25
C LEU A 312 16.85 4.05 7.38
N VAL A 313 16.35 4.14 8.61
CA VAL A 313 14.90 4.25 8.88
C VAL A 313 14.35 5.59 8.42
N MET A 314 15.03 6.68 8.74
CA MET A 314 14.58 8.03 8.43
C MET A 314 14.64 8.32 6.93
N HIS A 315 15.75 7.99 6.27
CA HIS A 315 15.89 8.24 4.83
C HIS A 315 14.98 7.34 3.99
N GLY A 316 14.80 6.06 4.36
CA GLY A 316 13.83 5.19 3.70
C GLY A 316 12.41 5.76 3.77
N TRP A 317 12.01 6.24 4.96
CA TRP A 317 10.72 6.89 5.17
C TRP A 317 10.58 8.19 4.37
N ALA A 318 11.59 9.05 4.40
CA ALA A 318 11.55 10.33 3.72
C ALA A 318 11.54 10.18 2.18
N LYS A 319 12.30 9.22 1.62
CA LYS A 319 12.25 8.89 0.19
C LYS A 319 10.86 8.45 -0.27
N PHE A 320 10.08 7.77 0.58
CA PHE A 320 8.70 7.40 0.27
C PHE A 320 7.77 8.63 0.25
N PHE A 321 7.92 9.54 1.23
CA PHE A 321 7.04 10.68 1.41
C PHE A 321 7.51 11.99 0.73
N ARG A 322 8.68 12.02 0.11
CA ARG A 322 9.26 13.23 -0.53
C ARG A 322 8.37 13.86 -1.61
N HIS A 323 7.34 13.16 -2.05
CA HIS A 323 6.40 13.62 -3.06
C HIS A 323 5.18 14.35 -2.48
N ALA A 324 5.08 14.43 -1.16
CA ALA A 324 4.13 15.26 -0.43
C ALA A 324 4.69 16.67 -0.18
N ILE A 325 3.89 17.52 0.44
CA ILE A 325 4.36 18.77 1.04
C ILE A 325 5.11 18.42 2.32
N ALA A 326 6.37 18.01 2.17
CA ALA A 326 7.12 17.31 3.20
C ALA A 326 8.14 18.18 3.94
N GLN A 327 8.59 19.34 3.39
CA GLN A 327 9.71 20.10 3.91
C GLN A 327 9.58 20.42 5.41
N HIS A 328 8.49 21.03 5.81
CA HIS A 328 8.25 21.36 7.22
C HIS A 328 8.25 20.12 8.14
N VAL A 329 7.73 18.97 7.65
CA VAL A 329 7.73 17.72 8.40
C VAL A 329 9.15 17.17 8.53
N PHE A 330 9.97 17.28 7.49
CA PHE A 330 11.37 16.88 7.52
C PHE A 330 12.16 17.70 8.54
N ASP A 331 12.05 19.03 8.48
CA ASP A 331 12.70 19.93 9.44
C ASP A 331 12.28 19.63 10.89
N MET A 332 10.98 19.39 11.11
CA MET A 332 10.44 19.02 12.42
C MET A 332 10.99 17.67 12.92
N LEU A 333 11.14 16.69 12.03
CA LEU A 333 11.68 15.37 12.37
C LEU A 333 13.19 15.41 12.63
N ASP A 334 13.94 16.21 11.86
CA ASP A 334 15.37 16.42 12.10
C ASP A 334 15.59 17.08 13.45
N ASN A 335 14.83 18.12 13.75
CA ASN A 335 14.85 18.77 15.07
C ASN A 335 14.50 17.78 16.21
N PHE A 336 13.44 16.99 16.02
CA PHE A 336 13.04 15.97 16.98
C PHE A 336 14.14 14.94 17.22
N THR A 337 14.77 14.43 16.16
CA THR A 337 15.81 13.40 16.22
C THR A 337 17.06 13.93 16.90
N TRP A 338 17.49 15.16 16.54
CA TRP A 338 18.63 15.83 17.15
C TRP A 338 18.47 15.94 18.66
N TRP A 339 17.32 16.45 19.12
CA TRP A 339 17.05 16.57 20.56
C TRP A 339 16.98 15.22 21.28
N ARG A 340 16.50 14.18 20.61
CA ARG A 340 16.48 12.82 21.16
C ARG A 340 17.90 12.30 21.38
N LEU A 341 18.79 12.48 20.41
CA LEU A 341 20.19 12.07 20.50
C LEU A 341 20.94 12.86 21.58
N ILE A 342 20.79 14.18 21.63
CA ILE A 342 21.42 15.00 22.67
C ILE A 342 21.01 14.54 24.07
N ARG A 343 19.72 14.23 24.29
CA ARG A 343 19.25 13.72 25.59
C ARG A 343 19.81 12.35 25.91
N MET A 344 20.00 11.49 24.94
CA MET A 344 20.63 10.18 25.11
C MET A 344 22.11 10.34 25.46
N LEU A 345 22.85 11.17 24.73
CA LEU A 345 24.28 11.42 24.95
C LEU A 345 24.54 12.10 26.31
N ARG A 346 23.72 13.07 26.66
CA ARG A 346 23.80 13.70 27.98
C ARG A 346 23.68 12.68 29.13
N GLN A 347 22.70 11.80 29.04
CA GLN A 347 22.52 10.75 30.05
C GLN A 347 23.71 9.78 30.09
N ARG A 348 24.19 9.38 28.92
CA ARG A 348 25.32 8.44 28.79
C ARG A 348 26.64 8.97 29.38
N HIS A 349 26.92 10.26 29.11
CA HIS A 349 28.18 10.91 29.48
C HIS A 349 28.05 11.78 30.73
N HIS A 350 26.90 11.75 31.41
CA HIS A 350 26.60 12.58 32.58
C HIS A 350 26.81 14.08 32.34
N TRP A 351 26.63 14.55 31.07
CA TRP A 351 26.82 15.95 30.71
C TRP A 351 25.69 16.83 31.21
N ASN A 352 26.03 18.02 31.68
CA ASN A 352 25.07 19.09 31.89
C ASN A 352 24.76 19.80 30.53
N TRP A 353 23.87 20.80 30.55
CA TRP A 353 23.50 21.50 29.30
C TRP A 353 24.64 22.38 28.75
N LYS A 354 25.54 22.88 29.57
CA LYS A 354 26.70 23.67 29.18
C LYS A 354 27.69 22.80 28.37
N ASP A 355 27.94 21.58 28.86
CA ASP A 355 28.79 20.60 28.16
C ASP A 355 28.19 20.20 26.82
N ALA A 356 26.89 19.88 26.79
CA ALA A 356 26.21 19.54 25.53
C ALA A 356 26.28 20.68 24.49
N ARG A 357 26.19 21.94 24.93
CA ARG A 357 26.36 23.10 24.01
C ARG A 357 27.78 23.19 23.48
N ARG A 358 28.82 22.97 24.29
CA ARG A 358 30.21 22.96 23.86
C ARG A 358 30.48 21.94 22.78
N HIS A 359 29.89 20.75 22.89
CA HIS A 359 30.06 19.66 21.93
C HIS A 359 29.23 19.81 20.64
N PHE A 360 28.03 20.40 20.71
CA PHE A 360 27.05 20.33 19.61
C PHE A 360 26.48 21.69 19.16
N ALA A 361 26.96 22.80 19.68
CA ALA A 361 26.56 24.13 19.23
C ALA A 361 27.78 25.01 18.98
N ILE A 362 27.74 25.76 17.89
CA ILE A 362 28.71 26.83 17.61
C ILE A 362 28.25 28.12 18.34
N PRO A 363 29.13 29.07 18.66
CA PRO A 363 28.77 30.36 19.28
C PRO A 363 27.67 31.12 18.53
N THR A 364 27.55 30.95 17.23
CA THR A 364 26.50 31.53 16.38
C THR A 364 25.11 30.87 16.52
N GLY A 365 24.95 29.90 17.44
CA GLY A 365 23.69 29.16 17.65
C GLY A 365 23.40 28.07 16.61
N ARG A 366 24.26 27.88 15.62
CA ARG A 366 24.13 26.80 14.63
C ARG A 366 24.48 25.46 15.28
N ARG A 367 23.70 24.41 14.95
CA ARG A 367 23.93 23.05 15.44
C ARG A 367 25.03 22.37 14.66
N LEU A 368 25.94 21.72 15.38
CA LEU A 368 26.90 20.82 14.76
C LEU A 368 26.24 19.47 14.42
N PRO A 369 26.68 18.81 13.36
CA PRO A 369 26.24 17.45 13.06
C PRO A 369 26.66 16.49 14.17
N ILE A 370 25.82 15.49 14.45
CA ILE A 370 26.16 14.43 15.39
C ILE A 370 26.87 13.32 14.61
N THR A 371 28.13 13.05 14.99
CA THR A 371 29.01 12.10 14.30
C THR A 371 29.52 11.02 15.24
N ALA A 372 29.85 9.85 14.71
CA ALA A 372 30.59 8.78 15.37
C ALA A 372 31.59 8.19 14.35
N GLY A 373 32.85 8.54 14.47
CA GLY A 373 33.84 8.26 13.44
C GLY A 373 33.45 8.89 12.09
N THR A 374 33.33 8.08 11.05
CA THR A 374 32.93 8.49 9.71
C THR A 374 31.41 8.57 9.51
N ILE A 375 30.62 8.15 10.49
CA ILE A 375 29.16 8.08 10.39
C ILE A 375 28.55 9.36 10.94
N GLU A 376 27.82 10.07 10.11
CA GLU A 376 27.10 11.30 10.46
C GLU A 376 25.58 11.08 10.42
N LEU A 377 24.83 11.74 11.30
CA LEU A 377 23.37 11.85 11.20
C LEU A 377 23.01 12.71 9.99
N ARG A 378 22.46 12.09 8.96
CA ARG A 378 22.07 12.76 7.72
C ARG A 378 20.72 13.46 7.86
N PRO A 379 20.61 14.76 7.64
CA PRO A 379 19.35 15.47 7.76
C PRO A 379 18.34 15.08 6.67
N LEU A 380 17.08 14.95 7.04
CA LEU A 380 15.98 14.71 6.10
C LEU A 380 15.72 15.94 5.21
N ALA A 381 15.96 17.15 5.74
CA ALA A 381 15.85 18.41 5.02
C ALA A 381 16.73 18.46 3.76
N ALA A 382 17.81 17.67 3.71
CA ALA A 382 18.66 17.53 2.51
C ALA A 382 18.01 16.69 1.39
N ILE A 383 16.91 15.98 1.66
CA ILE A 383 16.23 15.18 0.65
C ILE A 383 15.33 16.09 -0.18
N PRO A 384 15.53 16.19 -1.51
CA PRO A 384 14.75 17.07 -2.34
C PRO A 384 13.27 16.65 -2.38
N VAL A 385 12.40 17.59 -2.03
CA VAL A 385 10.94 17.43 -2.16
C VAL A 385 10.58 17.69 -3.62
N THR A 386 10.02 16.67 -4.28
CA THR A 386 9.70 16.73 -5.72
C THR A 386 8.27 16.28 -5.96
N ARG A 387 7.54 17.02 -6.80
CA ARG A 387 6.18 16.62 -7.16
C ARG A 387 6.22 15.35 -8.02
N TYR A 388 5.44 14.33 -7.62
CA TYR A 388 5.24 13.15 -8.44
C TYR A 388 4.28 13.47 -9.59
N ARG A 389 4.70 13.18 -10.82
CA ARG A 389 3.86 13.41 -12.00
C ARG A 389 2.90 12.23 -12.19
N TYR A 390 1.65 12.55 -12.49
CA TYR A 390 0.67 11.54 -12.89
C TYR A 390 1.10 10.89 -14.21
N ARG A 391 1.22 9.57 -14.22
CA ARG A 391 1.65 8.80 -15.39
C ARG A 391 0.48 8.22 -16.18
N GLY A 392 -0.67 8.05 -15.56
CA GLY A 392 -1.86 7.48 -16.17
C GLY A 392 -1.61 6.10 -16.78
N SER A 393 -1.97 5.94 -18.04
CA SER A 393 -1.71 4.73 -18.82
C SER A 393 -0.26 4.55 -19.29
N ALA A 394 0.60 5.57 -19.10
CA ALA A 394 2.00 5.52 -19.51
C ALA A 394 2.92 4.75 -18.53
N ILE A 395 2.36 3.98 -17.60
CA ILE A 395 3.14 3.08 -16.74
C ILE A 395 3.54 1.86 -17.57
N PRO A 396 4.84 1.65 -17.85
CA PRO A 396 5.25 0.59 -18.74
C PRO A 396 4.97 -0.80 -18.18
N SER A 397 4.56 -1.73 -19.02
CA SER A 397 4.55 -3.15 -18.67
C SER A 397 5.99 -3.67 -18.50
N PRO A 398 6.26 -4.57 -17.56
CA PRO A 398 7.55 -5.25 -17.47
C PRO A 398 7.73 -6.33 -18.56
N TRP A 399 6.66 -6.73 -19.19
CA TRP A 399 6.69 -7.71 -20.29
C TRP A 399 6.60 -7.00 -21.63
N PRO A 400 7.25 -7.52 -22.67
CA PRO A 400 7.07 -6.99 -24.02
C PRO A 400 5.59 -7.08 -24.39
N LEU A 401 5.07 -6.05 -25.03
CA LEU A 401 3.77 -6.14 -25.69
C LEU A 401 3.89 -7.25 -26.73
N PRO A 402 2.87 -8.09 -26.90
CA PRO A 402 2.87 -8.99 -28.06
C PRO A 402 3.05 -8.11 -29.30
N GLU A 403 4.14 -8.35 -30.03
CA GLU A 403 4.28 -7.81 -31.37
C GLU A 403 3.01 -8.24 -32.12
N HIS A 404 2.35 -7.29 -32.74
CA HIS A 404 1.06 -7.47 -33.37
C HIS A 404 1.02 -8.78 -34.16
N ALA A 405 0.30 -9.78 -33.62
CA ALA A 405 -0.07 -10.98 -34.35
C ALA A 405 -1.35 -10.72 -35.14
#